data_1f91103f217b9126ffd3d9992b4da73a
#
_entry.id   1f91103f217b9126ffd3d9992b4da73a
#
_cell.length_a   1.000
_cell.length_b   1.000
_cell.length_c   1.000
_cell.angle_alpha   90.00
_cell.angle_beta   90.00
_cell.angle_gamma   90.00
#
_symmetry.space_group_name_H-M   'P 1'
#
loop_
_entity.id
_entity.type
_entity.pdbx_description
1 polymer ?
#
loop_
_entity_poly.entity_id
_entity_poly.type
_entity_poly.pdbx_seq_one_letter_code
_entity_poly.pdbx_strand_id
1 'polypeptide(L)'
;MSNSLPLRDQYLTLIDDIIQTTLKGKISSIEQVYQMLLKGITSGTGEVFELVLSDRLSIIQSQVDSETDELKKAKATRSLRAAKTIQTQWQRWQEQNKATEAISLSMREITTATADERLTALLRAIDPNQKYPLNLSQLQQLAKSLQQFATANEDFGQIAEGITHGIASWERIQVNLLNWMYEQQNTLGFGGLPGENSPWASWAKVVNSEIPQVFFRTLAVEQSALEFAQKQQGISLSNWVELTIVLQFLQRGLITWFDSYGALRYQQAYDIKAGPKLSISTFLTFAVIWSQLANGFENQAVKYSNAASQIMLQILRTFTQRPYFPLYGGIFASFSGSYLRDALDYLDAPLRSTAGTQEKARILTLLGYSQRGLGRYDRSLNFHQQALEIARNAGDKTCEIANLNHLSRTYVQQQNYSEAINYSQRALIYSRQTGDKTGEANALVNLGYSEVMEAKETEISEPEVYETAINYLEQGLKLAEKLGDLQSQALCFSSLGIAYLITAQYPTAIKYLENAFKTAQIAGDLYLQGRNLAYLAEANYHLANYEKAVYNGSLGMYLLEQIASQEWQKPASLLNIIKGQIGVDKFQLLLQQNRQKMIAIIGIDGYDYIPPLLVKYQEEM
;
A
#
# COMPACT_ATOMS: atom_id res chain seq x y z
N MET A 1 -38.64 4.40 -51.10
CA MET A 1 -38.43 4.37 -49.63
C MET A 1 -38.11 2.94 -49.26
N SER A 2 -36.86 2.61 -49.06
CA SER A 2 -36.45 1.26 -48.66
C SER A 2 -36.85 1.08 -47.16
N ASN A 3 -37.78 0.20 -46.87
CA ASN A 3 -38.09 -0.26 -45.53
C ASN A 3 -36.84 -0.97 -44.95
N SER A 4 -35.93 -0.23 -44.36
CA SER A 4 -34.88 -0.85 -43.55
C SER A 4 -35.50 -1.40 -42.29
N LEU A 5 -35.30 -2.69 -42.00
CA LEU A 5 -35.69 -3.32 -40.76
C LEU A 5 -35.22 -2.48 -39.55
N PRO A 6 -35.99 -2.44 -38.44
CA PRO A 6 -35.52 -1.83 -37.19
C PRO A 6 -34.15 -2.37 -36.81
N LEU A 7 -33.29 -1.53 -36.28
CA LEU A 7 -31.89 -1.86 -35.94
C LEU A 7 -31.80 -3.13 -35.03
N ARG A 8 -32.77 -3.28 -34.14
CA ARG A 8 -32.89 -4.45 -33.26
C ARG A 8 -33.06 -5.75 -34.09
N ASP A 9 -33.92 -5.74 -35.09
CA ASP A 9 -34.21 -6.90 -35.93
C ASP A 9 -33.04 -7.23 -36.87
N GLN A 10 -32.30 -6.21 -37.32
CA GLN A 10 -31.05 -6.40 -38.07
C GLN A 10 -30.01 -7.13 -37.24
N TYR A 11 -29.84 -6.75 -35.97
CA TYR A 11 -28.86 -7.41 -35.06
C TYR A 11 -29.32 -8.79 -34.66
N LEU A 12 -30.62 -9.01 -34.44
CA LEU A 12 -31.14 -10.35 -34.17
C LEU A 12 -30.86 -11.28 -35.36
N THR A 13 -31.09 -10.80 -36.58
CA THR A 13 -30.78 -11.54 -37.82
C THR A 13 -29.30 -11.85 -37.95
N LEU A 14 -28.42 -10.89 -37.65
CA LEU A 14 -26.98 -11.09 -37.68
C LEU A 14 -26.53 -12.16 -36.67
N ILE A 15 -27.04 -12.13 -35.43
CA ILE A 15 -26.74 -13.11 -34.39
C ILE A 15 -27.20 -14.50 -34.82
N ASP A 16 -28.44 -14.62 -35.33
CA ASP A 16 -29.00 -15.89 -35.77
C ASP A 16 -28.26 -16.44 -37.00
N ASP A 17 -27.86 -15.62 -37.95
CA ASP A 17 -27.04 -16.03 -39.08
C ASP A 17 -25.66 -16.56 -38.66
N ILE A 18 -25.00 -15.93 -37.71
CA ILE A 18 -23.73 -16.43 -37.17
C ILE A 18 -23.93 -17.79 -36.48
N ILE A 19 -24.98 -17.92 -35.64
CA ILE A 19 -25.32 -19.18 -34.98
C ILE A 19 -25.60 -20.28 -36.01
N GLN A 20 -26.47 -20.04 -36.99
CA GLN A 20 -26.81 -21.01 -38.02
C GLN A 20 -25.61 -21.40 -38.91
N THR A 21 -24.75 -20.45 -39.25
CA THR A 21 -23.55 -20.70 -40.04
C THR A 21 -22.53 -21.54 -39.22
N THR A 22 -22.44 -21.32 -37.91
CA THR A 22 -21.66 -22.16 -36.99
C THR A 22 -22.21 -23.58 -36.90
N LEU A 23 -23.51 -23.73 -36.75
CA LEU A 23 -24.17 -25.05 -36.67
C LEU A 23 -24.02 -25.87 -37.96
N LYS A 24 -23.97 -25.21 -39.11
CA LYS A 24 -23.72 -25.83 -40.42
C LYS A 24 -22.25 -26.16 -40.69
N GLY A 25 -21.34 -25.89 -39.71
CA GLY A 25 -19.91 -26.16 -39.85
C GLY A 25 -19.18 -25.26 -40.86
N LYS A 26 -19.78 -24.14 -41.27
CA LYS A 26 -19.21 -23.21 -42.26
C LYS A 26 -18.27 -22.16 -41.65
N ILE A 27 -18.26 -22.03 -40.30
CA ILE A 27 -17.32 -21.21 -39.58
C ILE A 27 -16.19 -22.12 -39.09
N SER A 28 -14.98 -21.91 -39.62
CA SER A 28 -13.80 -22.73 -39.33
C SER A 28 -12.90 -22.11 -38.24
N SER A 29 -13.09 -20.85 -37.91
CA SER A 29 -12.28 -20.17 -36.87
C SER A 29 -13.10 -19.11 -36.12
N ILE A 30 -12.68 -18.87 -34.87
CA ILE A 30 -13.24 -17.79 -34.02
C ILE A 30 -13.06 -16.41 -34.66
N GLU A 31 -11.97 -16.22 -35.41
CA GLU A 31 -11.68 -14.97 -36.12
C GLU A 31 -12.74 -14.66 -37.20
N GLN A 32 -13.34 -15.65 -37.83
CA GLN A 32 -14.44 -15.42 -38.78
C GLN A 32 -15.67 -14.80 -38.11
N VAL A 33 -15.99 -15.23 -36.88
CA VAL A 33 -17.07 -14.62 -36.09
C VAL A 33 -16.76 -13.15 -35.81
N TYR A 34 -15.52 -12.85 -35.42
CA TYR A 34 -15.08 -11.48 -35.18
C TYR A 34 -15.21 -10.60 -36.43
N GLN A 35 -14.80 -11.10 -37.60
CA GLN A 35 -14.92 -10.38 -38.87
C GLN A 35 -16.39 -10.16 -39.29
N MET A 36 -17.28 -11.09 -38.98
CA MET A 36 -18.73 -10.92 -39.22
C MET A 36 -19.31 -9.80 -38.32
N LEU A 37 -18.88 -9.72 -37.06
CA LEU A 37 -19.28 -8.64 -36.16
C LEU A 37 -18.76 -7.27 -36.62
N LEU A 38 -17.50 -7.19 -37.06
CA LEU A 38 -16.89 -5.97 -37.61
C LEU A 38 -17.68 -5.40 -38.80
N LYS A 39 -18.18 -6.29 -39.65
CA LYS A 39 -18.94 -5.89 -40.87
C LYS A 39 -20.42 -5.61 -40.59
N GLY A 40 -21.00 -6.25 -39.59
CA GLY A 40 -22.42 -6.21 -39.32
C GLY A 40 -22.88 -5.19 -38.30
N ILE A 41 -21.97 -4.65 -37.47
CA ILE A 41 -22.31 -3.70 -36.42
C ILE A 41 -21.95 -2.29 -36.84
N THR A 42 -22.94 -1.39 -36.83
CA THR A 42 -22.79 0.02 -37.15
C THR A 42 -22.09 0.78 -36.00
N SER A 43 -21.17 1.66 -36.33
CA SER A 43 -20.50 2.50 -35.32
C SER A 43 -21.52 3.32 -34.52
N GLY A 44 -21.37 3.36 -33.19
CA GLY A 44 -22.26 4.10 -32.28
C GLY A 44 -23.54 3.37 -31.85
N THR A 45 -23.75 2.11 -32.23
CA THR A 45 -24.98 1.35 -31.92
C THR A 45 -24.71 0.06 -31.13
N GLY A 46 -23.53 -0.05 -30.55
CA GLY A 46 -23.09 -1.25 -29.80
C GLY A 46 -23.96 -1.64 -28.63
N GLU A 47 -24.57 -0.67 -27.94
CA GLU A 47 -25.48 -0.91 -26.81
C GLU A 47 -26.73 -1.68 -27.25
N VAL A 48 -27.27 -1.35 -28.43
CA VAL A 48 -28.43 -2.06 -29.01
C VAL A 48 -28.06 -3.50 -29.34
N PHE A 49 -26.87 -3.72 -29.94
CA PHE A 49 -26.39 -5.08 -30.21
C PHE A 49 -26.20 -5.91 -28.94
N GLU A 50 -25.62 -5.32 -27.90
CA GLU A 50 -25.40 -5.99 -26.60
C GLU A 50 -26.71 -6.44 -25.94
N LEU A 51 -27.72 -5.58 -25.98
CA LEU A 51 -29.05 -5.86 -25.45
C LEU A 51 -29.71 -7.02 -26.22
N VAL A 52 -29.66 -7.01 -27.55
CA VAL A 52 -30.20 -8.07 -28.40
C VAL A 52 -29.46 -9.40 -28.19
N LEU A 53 -28.14 -9.35 -28.04
CA LEU A 53 -27.33 -10.55 -27.77
C LEU A 53 -27.64 -11.15 -26.38
N SER A 54 -27.81 -10.30 -25.37
CA SER A 54 -28.19 -10.71 -24.01
C SER A 54 -29.58 -11.37 -23.99
N ASP A 55 -30.57 -10.74 -24.64
CA ASP A 55 -31.92 -11.31 -24.79
C ASP A 55 -31.85 -12.66 -25.50
N ARG A 56 -31.07 -12.76 -26.59
CA ARG A 56 -30.96 -14.01 -27.36
C ARG A 56 -30.28 -15.13 -26.59
N LEU A 57 -29.22 -14.82 -25.83
CA LEU A 57 -28.54 -15.77 -24.95
C LEU A 57 -29.48 -16.31 -23.88
N SER A 58 -30.29 -15.45 -23.26
CA SER A 58 -31.28 -15.83 -22.25
C SER A 58 -32.34 -16.79 -22.81
N ILE A 59 -32.84 -16.50 -24.01
CA ILE A 59 -33.83 -17.39 -24.71
C ILE A 59 -33.21 -18.77 -24.99
N ILE A 60 -31.99 -18.81 -25.55
CA ILE A 60 -31.31 -20.06 -25.88
C ILE A 60 -30.98 -20.86 -24.59
N GLN A 61 -30.58 -20.19 -23.52
CA GLN A 61 -30.32 -20.84 -22.23
C GLN A 61 -31.61 -21.49 -21.68
N SER A 62 -32.72 -20.74 -21.69
CA SER A 62 -34.02 -21.28 -21.26
C SER A 62 -34.46 -22.50 -22.08
N GLN A 63 -34.18 -22.52 -23.39
CA GLN A 63 -34.43 -23.66 -24.25
C GLN A 63 -33.59 -24.89 -23.87
N VAL A 64 -32.30 -24.69 -23.50
CA VAL A 64 -31.44 -25.78 -23.03
C VAL A 64 -31.95 -26.38 -21.71
N ASP A 65 -32.46 -25.50 -20.81
CA ASP A 65 -32.86 -25.91 -19.47
C ASP A 65 -34.25 -26.60 -19.45
N SER A 66 -35.15 -26.20 -20.35
CA SER A 66 -36.55 -26.72 -20.40
C SER A 66 -36.76 -27.88 -21.38
N GLU A 67 -35.84 -28.12 -22.31
CA GLU A 67 -36.01 -29.12 -23.35
C GLU A 67 -35.75 -30.55 -22.82
N THR A 68 -36.71 -31.41 -23.05
CA THR A 68 -36.68 -32.85 -22.63
C THR A 68 -36.23 -33.79 -23.74
N ASP A 69 -36.38 -33.40 -25.00
CA ASP A 69 -35.92 -34.17 -26.17
C ASP A 69 -34.40 -34.05 -26.32
N GLU A 70 -33.67 -35.15 -26.24
CA GLU A 70 -32.21 -35.17 -26.29
C GLU A 70 -31.62 -34.56 -27.57
N LEU A 71 -32.25 -34.77 -28.74
CA LEU A 71 -31.77 -34.21 -30.01
C LEU A 71 -31.96 -32.69 -30.08
N LYS A 72 -33.11 -32.22 -29.61
CA LYS A 72 -33.38 -30.77 -29.54
C LYS A 72 -32.52 -30.11 -28.50
N LYS A 73 -32.31 -30.73 -27.34
CA LYS A 73 -31.39 -30.27 -26.30
C LYS A 73 -29.95 -30.18 -26.78
N ALA A 74 -29.47 -31.18 -27.51
CA ALA A 74 -28.14 -31.16 -28.12
C ALA A 74 -27.98 -30.02 -29.14
N LYS A 75 -29.03 -29.74 -29.94
CA LYS A 75 -29.05 -28.62 -30.89
C LYS A 75 -29.04 -27.27 -30.13
N ALA A 76 -29.87 -27.10 -29.11
CA ALA A 76 -29.92 -25.91 -28.28
C ALA A 76 -28.56 -25.65 -27.57
N THR A 77 -27.92 -26.69 -27.05
CA THR A 77 -26.61 -26.63 -26.43
C THR A 77 -25.53 -26.16 -27.42
N ARG A 78 -25.55 -26.63 -28.66
CA ARG A 78 -24.64 -26.15 -29.71
C ARG A 78 -24.90 -24.70 -30.06
N SER A 79 -26.17 -24.28 -30.15
CA SER A 79 -26.57 -22.89 -30.36
C SER A 79 -26.08 -21.99 -29.23
N LEU A 80 -26.17 -22.44 -27.98
CA LEU A 80 -25.68 -21.72 -26.82
C LEU A 80 -24.14 -21.50 -26.88
N ARG A 81 -23.41 -22.55 -27.27
CA ARG A 81 -21.94 -22.42 -27.46
C ARG A 81 -21.60 -21.39 -28.54
N ALA A 82 -22.32 -21.42 -29.67
CA ALA A 82 -22.13 -20.43 -30.74
C ALA A 82 -22.44 -19.00 -30.26
N ALA A 83 -23.55 -18.81 -29.53
CA ALA A 83 -23.92 -17.52 -28.97
C ALA A 83 -22.89 -17.01 -27.93
N LYS A 84 -22.35 -17.88 -27.07
CA LYS A 84 -21.25 -17.54 -26.15
C LYS A 84 -19.97 -17.16 -26.90
N THR A 85 -19.68 -17.78 -28.03
CA THR A 85 -18.56 -17.36 -28.90
C THR A 85 -18.79 -15.96 -29.44
N ILE A 86 -20.01 -15.62 -29.89
CA ILE A 86 -20.35 -14.25 -30.31
C ILE A 86 -20.12 -13.28 -29.15
N GLN A 87 -20.57 -13.60 -27.94
CA GLN A 87 -20.37 -12.77 -26.75
C GLN A 87 -18.88 -12.51 -26.45
N THR A 88 -18.05 -13.53 -26.54
CA THR A 88 -16.60 -13.40 -26.33
C THR A 88 -15.95 -12.52 -27.39
N GLN A 89 -16.35 -12.69 -28.68
CA GLN A 89 -15.81 -11.84 -29.76
C GLN A 89 -16.36 -10.42 -29.71
N TRP A 90 -17.57 -10.21 -29.22
CA TRP A 90 -18.12 -8.89 -28.95
C TRP A 90 -17.35 -8.16 -27.84
N GLN A 91 -17.02 -8.84 -26.75
CA GLN A 91 -16.17 -8.28 -25.70
C GLN A 91 -14.79 -7.87 -26.24
N ARG A 92 -14.14 -8.73 -27.03
CA ARG A 92 -12.88 -8.41 -27.70
C ARG A 92 -13.00 -7.16 -28.61
N TRP A 93 -14.09 -7.04 -29.37
CA TRP A 93 -14.36 -5.89 -30.21
C TRP A 93 -14.54 -4.61 -29.38
N GLN A 94 -15.29 -4.67 -28.30
CA GLN A 94 -15.45 -3.55 -27.38
C GLN A 94 -14.11 -3.12 -26.77
N GLU A 95 -13.30 -4.06 -26.32
CA GLU A 95 -11.97 -3.77 -25.76
C GLU A 95 -11.05 -3.11 -26.80
N GLN A 96 -11.04 -3.59 -28.04
CA GLN A 96 -10.23 -2.99 -29.12
C GLN A 96 -10.71 -1.59 -29.52
N ASN A 97 -12.01 -1.36 -29.57
CA ASN A 97 -12.55 -0.03 -29.85
C ASN A 97 -12.27 0.96 -28.71
N LYS A 98 -12.46 0.56 -27.47
CA LYS A 98 -12.07 1.36 -26.29
C LYS A 98 -10.58 1.68 -26.30
N ALA A 99 -9.74 0.71 -26.68
CA ALA A 99 -8.31 0.90 -26.81
C ALA A 99 -7.96 1.93 -27.87
N THR A 100 -8.57 1.84 -29.05
CA THR A 100 -8.36 2.78 -30.15
C THR A 100 -8.84 4.18 -29.79
N GLU A 101 -9.98 4.29 -29.14
CA GLU A 101 -10.53 5.56 -28.64
C GLU A 101 -9.62 6.19 -27.58
N ALA A 102 -9.14 5.39 -26.62
CA ALA A 102 -8.21 5.86 -25.59
C ALA A 102 -6.89 6.39 -26.18
N ILE A 103 -6.32 5.69 -27.17
CA ILE A 103 -5.10 6.14 -27.86
C ILE A 103 -5.38 7.45 -28.61
N SER A 104 -6.51 7.54 -29.33
CA SER A 104 -6.88 8.74 -30.10
C SER A 104 -7.11 9.94 -29.18
N LEU A 105 -7.76 9.73 -28.03
CA LEU A 105 -7.97 10.77 -27.03
C LEU A 105 -6.62 11.24 -26.45
N SER A 106 -5.78 10.33 -26.04
CA SER A 106 -4.45 10.65 -25.50
C SER A 106 -3.57 11.37 -26.52
N MET A 107 -3.60 10.93 -27.78
CA MET A 107 -2.91 11.59 -28.87
C MET A 107 -3.39 13.04 -29.03
N ARG A 108 -4.71 13.26 -29.05
CA ARG A 108 -5.31 14.59 -29.14
C ARG A 108 -4.91 15.46 -27.96
N GLU A 109 -5.01 14.95 -26.72
CA GLU A 109 -4.63 15.70 -25.52
C GLU A 109 -3.17 16.13 -25.55
N ILE A 110 -2.24 15.23 -25.94
CA ILE A 110 -0.80 15.56 -26.02
C ILE A 110 -0.51 16.56 -27.13
N THR A 111 -1.14 16.41 -28.30
CA THR A 111 -0.85 17.28 -29.45
C THR A 111 -1.46 18.67 -29.34
N THR A 112 -2.58 18.83 -28.63
CA THR A 112 -3.23 20.13 -28.39
C THR A 112 -2.71 20.84 -27.14
N ALA A 113 -2.00 20.14 -26.25
CA ALA A 113 -1.43 20.71 -25.04
C ALA A 113 -0.29 21.70 -25.35
N THR A 114 -0.13 22.70 -24.49
CA THR A 114 1.04 23.58 -24.49
C THR A 114 2.32 22.79 -24.15
N ALA A 115 3.48 23.31 -24.47
CA ALA A 115 4.76 22.62 -24.22
C ALA A 115 4.92 22.17 -22.76
N ASP A 116 4.48 23.00 -21.80
CA ASP A 116 4.57 22.70 -20.37
C ASP A 116 3.52 21.66 -19.90
N GLU A 117 2.41 21.52 -20.62
CA GLU A 117 1.30 20.60 -20.26
C GLU A 117 1.39 19.24 -20.95
N ARG A 118 2.25 19.06 -21.97
CA ARG A 118 2.37 17.79 -22.71
C ARG A 118 2.72 16.60 -21.81
N LEU A 119 3.63 16.81 -20.87
CA LEU A 119 3.96 15.79 -19.85
C LEU A 119 2.75 15.44 -18.99
N THR A 120 2.01 16.43 -18.54
CA THR A 120 0.78 16.22 -17.76
C THR A 120 -0.25 15.41 -18.55
N ALA A 121 -0.41 15.67 -19.84
CA ALA A 121 -1.29 14.90 -20.72
C ALA A 121 -0.82 13.44 -20.87
N LEU A 122 0.48 13.22 -21.10
CA LEU A 122 1.06 11.86 -21.13
C LEU A 122 0.85 11.12 -19.81
N LEU A 123 1.11 11.78 -18.67
CA LEU A 123 0.93 11.19 -17.34
C LEU A 123 -0.53 10.85 -17.03
N ARG A 124 -1.48 11.64 -17.56
CA ARG A 124 -2.91 11.34 -17.47
C ARG A 124 -3.27 10.10 -18.28
N ALA A 125 -2.70 9.95 -19.48
CA ALA A 125 -2.94 8.78 -20.33
C ALA A 125 -2.50 7.46 -19.68
N ILE A 126 -1.46 7.48 -18.87
CA ILE A 126 -0.92 6.30 -18.18
C ILE A 126 -1.36 6.18 -16.70
N ASP A 127 -2.16 7.11 -16.19
CA ASP A 127 -2.60 7.12 -14.79
C ASP A 127 -3.54 5.93 -14.50
N PRO A 128 -3.18 5.01 -13.58
CA PRO A 128 -4.00 3.84 -13.24
C PRO A 128 -5.35 4.21 -12.61
N ASN A 129 -5.53 5.45 -12.16
CA ASN A 129 -6.78 5.94 -11.59
C ASN A 129 -7.78 6.44 -12.66
N GLN A 130 -7.36 6.50 -13.92
CA GLN A 130 -8.26 6.83 -15.03
C GLN A 130 -9.14 5.64 -15.40
N LYS A 131 -10.28 5.93 -16.02
CA LYS A 131 -11.23 4.90 -16.47
C LYS A 131 -10.62 3.93 -17.49
N TYR A 132 -9.73 4.44 -18.35
CA TYR A 132 -9.08 3.68 -19.42
C TYR A 132 -7.59 4.05 -19.52
N PRO A 133 -6.75 3.61 -18.57
CA PRO A 133 -5.32 3.87 -18.62
C PRO A 133 -4.67 3.06 -19.76
N LEU A 134 -3.74 3.66 -20.48
CA LEU A 134 -3.02 2.97 -21.55
C LEU A 134 -2.09 1.89 -20.98
N ASN A 135 -2.17 0.70 -21.56
CA ASN A 135 -1.22 -0.39 -21.32
C ASN A 135 0.02 -0.27 -22.21
N LEU A 136 1.01 -1.18 -22.02
CA LEU A 136 2.28 -1.13 -22.78
C LEU A 136 2.09 -1.17 -24.30
N SER A 137 1.20 -2.03 -24.83
CA SER A 137 0.97 -2.14 -26.27
C SER A 137 0.31 -0.89 -26.84
N GLN A 138 -0.59 -0.28 -26.10
CA GLN A 138 -1.26 0.97 -26.47
C GLN A 138 -0.29 2.16 -26.40
N LEU A 139 0.59 2.20 -25.40
CA LEU A 139 1.68 3.19 -25.33
C LEU A 139 2.63 3.08 -26.52
N GLN A 140 2.96 1.86 -26.94
CA GLN A 140 3.78 1.65 -28.12
C GLN A 140 3.11 2.16 -29.39
N GLN A 141 1.78 1.99 -29.51
CA GLN A 141 1.01 2.56 -30.63
C GLN A 141 0.96 4.09 -30.55
N LEU A 142 0.76 4.65 -29.34
CA LEU A 142 0.81 6.10 -29.12
C LEU A 142 2.18 6.67 -29.53
N ALA A 143 3.29 6.04 -29.15
CA ALA A 143 4.64 6.45 -29.52
C ALA A 143 4.82 6.44 -31.06
N LYS A 144 4.38 5.38 -31.75
CA LYS A 144 4.40 5.33 -33.21
C LYS A 144 3.59 6.45 -33.87
N SER A 145 2.46 6.81 -33.29
CA SER A 145 1.62 7.90 -33.77
C SER A 145 2.27 9.27 -33.53
N LEU A 146 2.83 9.51 -32.35
CA LEU A 146 3.57 10.75 -32.02
C LEU A 146 4.79 10.95 -32.92
N GLN A 147 5.51 9.87 -33.25
CA GLN A 147 6.68 9.91 -34.12
C GLN A 147 6.37 10.49 -35.50
N GLN A 148 5.16 10.31 -36.02
CA GLN A 148 4.72 10.87 -37.30
C GLN A 148 4.64 12.40 -37.28
N PHE A 149 4.52 12.99 -36.08
CA PHE A 149 4.45 14.45 -35.89
C PHE A 149 5.77 15.04 -35.38
N ALA A 150 6.84 14.25 -35.28
CA ALA A 150 8.14 14.68 -34.78
C ALA A 150 8.77 15.82 -35.59
N THR A 151 8.52 15.86 -36.91
CA THR A 151 8.98 16.94 -37.80
C THR A 151 8.24 18.26 -37.54
N ALA A 152 7.02 18.22 -37.06
CA ALA A 152 6.23 19.40 -36.74
C ALA A 152 6.58 19.98 -35.35
N ASN A 153 6.99 19.13 -34.43
CA ASN A 153 7.41 19.54 -33.10
C ASN A 153 8.36 18.49 -32.47
N GLU A 154 9.55 18.91 -32.08
CA GLU A 154 10.61 18.06 -31.52
C GLU A 154 10.17 17.32 -30.25
N ASP A 155 9.35 17.95 -29.39
CA ASP A 155 8.87 17.32 -28.15
C ASP A 155 8.10 16.01 -28.42
N PHE A 156 7.34 15.93 -29.54
CA PHE A 156 6.60 14.71 -29.88
C PHE A 156 7.57 13.57 -30.22
N GLY A 157 8.66 13.88 -30.92
CA GLY A 157 9.73 12.92 -31.18
C GLY A 157 10.41 12.45 -29.91
N GLN A 158 10.76 13.38 -29.02
CA GLN A 158 11.39 13.06 -27.73
C GLN A 158 10.47 12.25 -26.81
N ILE A 159 9.17 12.55 -26.76
CA ILE A 159 8.18 11.74 -26.01
C ILE A 159 8.08 10.33 -26.60
N ALA A 160 7.98 10.20 -27.92
CA ALA A 160 7.89 8.92 -28.60
C ALA A 160 9.14 8.05 -28.37
N GLU A 161 10.32 8.64 -28.44
CA GLU A 161 11.59 8.00 -28.15
C GLU A 161 11.67 7.55 -26.69
N GLY A 162 11.34 8.41 -25.73
CA GLY A 162 11.33 8.11 -24.32
C GLY A 162 10.37 6.98 -23.96
N ILE A 163 9.16 6.95 -24.55
CA ILE A 163 8.23 5.82 -24.38
C ILE A 163 8.84 4.53 -24.93
N THR A 164 9.44 4.57 -26.12
CA THR A 164 10.02 3.39 -26.77
C THR A 164 11.18 2.81 -25.95
N HIS A 165 12.09 3.67 -25.49
CA HIS A 165 13.22 3.28 -24.66
C HIS A 165 12.75 2.79 -23.29
N GLY A 166 11.75 3.44 -22.68
CA GLY A 166 11.18 3.05 -21.40
C GLY A 166 10.52 1.68 -21.44
N ILE A 167 9.78 1.36 -22.52
CA ILE A 167 9.21 0.02 -22.72
C ILE A 167 10.32 -1.02 -22.84
N ALA A 168 11.34 -0.77 -23.68
CA ALA A 168 12.45 -1.71 -23.87
C ALA A 168 13.26 -1.94 -22.57
N SER A 169 13.46 -0.90 -21.78
CA SER A 169 14.10 -1.00 -20.46
C SER A 169 13.25 -1.78 -19.46
N TRP A 170 11.94 -1.57 -19.43
CA TRP A 170 11.01 -2.32 -18.60
C TRP A 170 10.97 -3.81 -18.98
N GLU A 171 10.88 -4.16 -20.25
CA GLU A 171 10.87 -5.56 -20.71
C GLU A 171 12.08 -6.34 -20.22
N ARG A 172 13.26 -5.72 -20.13
CA ARG A 172 14.47 -6.34 -19.57
C ARG A 172 14.37 -6.51 -18.05
N ILE A 173 13.86 -5.49 -17.34
CA ILE A 173 13.68 -5.55 -15.89
C ILE A 173 12.66 -6.62 -15.54
N GLN A 174 11.56 -6.73 -16.27
CA GLN A 174 10.46 -7.66 -16.00
C GLN A 174 10.92 -9.12 -15.90
N VAL A 175 11.85 -9.54 -16.75
CA VAL A 175 12.43 -10.89 -16.74
C VAL A 175 13.21 -11.17 -15.45
N ASN A 176 13.83 -10.12 -14.87
CA ASN A 176 14.69 -10.22 -13.69
C ASN A 176 14.08 -9.51 -12.46
N LEU A 177 12.77 -9.26 -12.50
CA LEU A 177 12.07 -8.40 -11.53
C LEU A 177 12.35 -8.77 -10.07
N LEU A 178 12.47 -10.05 -9.78
CA LEU A 178 12.49 -10.61 -8.42
C LEU A 178 13.75 -11.41 -8.10
N ASN A 179 14.76 -11.41 -8.97
CA ASN A 179 15.97 -12.19 -8.73
C ASN A 179 16.61 -11.88 -7.37
N TRP A 180 16.58 -10.60 -6.95
CA TRP A 180 17.06 -10.15 -5.65
C TRP A 180 16.34 -10.79 -4.45
N MET A 181 15.07 -11.19 -4.58
CA MET A 181 14.32 -11.84 -3.50
C MET A 181 14.80 -13.26 -3.20
N TYR A 182 15.42 -13.93 -4.18
CA TYR A 182 15.95 -15.29 -3.99
C TYR A 182 17.34 -15.29 -3.39
N GLU A 183 18.03 -14.16 -3.44
CA GLU A 183 19.40 -14.00 -2.94
C GLU A 183 19.43 -13.58 -1.46
N GLN A 184 18.31 -13.06 -0.91
CA GLN A 184 18.20 -12.58 0.47
C GLN A 184 17.31 -13.48 1.33
N GLN A 185 17.88 -14.18 2.28
CA GLN A 185 17.14 -15.09 3.17
C GLN A 185 16.40 -14.40 4.32
N ASN A 186 16.67 -13.13 4.68
CA ASN A 186 16.23 -12.56 5.96
C ASN A 186 15.66 -11.13 5.97
N THR A 187 15.61 -10.38 4.87
CA THR A 187 15.07 -9.01 4.87
C THR A 187 14.06 -8.81 3.76
N LEU A 188 12.80 -8.55 4.15
CA LEU A 188 11.70 -8.26 3.24
C LEU A 188 11.57 -6.73 3.07
N GLY A 189 11.67 -6.23 1.84
CA GLY A 189 11.43 -4.82 1.50
C GLY A 189 12.63 -4.11 0.87
N PHE A 190 12.46 -2.82 0.56
CA PHE A 190 13.47 -1.97 -0.08
C PHE A 190 14.54 -1.43 0.88
N GLY A 191 14.35 -1.60 2.20
CA GLY A 191 15.26 -1.16 3.27
C GLY A 191 16.31 -2.19 3.67
N GLY A 192 16.60 -3.17 2.83
CA GLY A 192 17.65 -4.16 3.08
C GLY A 192 19.02 -3.66 2.66
N LEU A 193 20.05 -4.23 3.24
CA LEU A 193 21.49 -3.98 3.14
C LEU A 193 21.95 -3.21 1.89
N PRO A 194 22.79 -2.17 2.06
CA PRO A 194 23.41 -1.44 0.96
C PRO A 194 24.35 -2.37 0.15
N GLY A 195 24.51 -2.07 -1.14
CA GLY A 195 25.51 -2.71 -1.96
C GLY A 195 24.97 -3.63 -3.08
N GLU A 196 25.81 -4.57 -3.52
CA GLU A 196 25.60 -5.36 -4.72
C GLU A 196 24.32 -6.23 -4.74
N ASN A 197 23.75 -6.53 -3.58
CA ASN A 197 22.58 -7.40 -3.41
C ASN A 197 21.26 -6.62 -3.26
N SER A 198 21.26 -5.30 -3.42
CA SER A 198 20.01 -4.52 -3.39
C SER A 198 19.19 -4.74 -4.66
N PRO A 199 17.84 -4.60 -4.62
CA PRO A 199 17.02 -4.66 -5.81
C PRO A 199 17.46 -3.64 -6.86
N TRP A 200 17.88 -2.46 -6.42
CA TRP A 200 18.38 -1.39 -7.27
C TRP A 200 19.64 -1.79 -8.04
N ALA A 201 20.60 -2.45 -7.38
CA ALA A 201 21.80 -2.97 -8.03
C ALA A 201 21.48 -4.03 -9.08
N SER A 202 20.52 -4.91 -8.80
CA SER A 202 20.08 -5.95 -9.75
C SER A 202 19.46 -5.33 -11.00
N TRP A 203 18.58 -4.32 -10.83
CA TRP A 203 17.96 -3.64 -11.97
C TRP A 203 18.93 -2.75 -12.74
N ALA A 204 19.92 -2.12 -12.08
CA ALA A 204 20.97 -1.38 -12.75
C ALA A 204 21.82 -2.22 -13.72
N LYS A 205 21.98 -3.54 -13.45
CA LYS A 205 22.76 -4.47 -14.29
C LYS A 205 22.04 -4.82 -15.61
N VAL A 206 20.70 -4.80 -15.63
CA VAL A 206 19.91 -5.25 -16.80
C VAL A 206 19.42 -4.12 -17.69
N VAL A 207 19.42 -2.88 -17.21
CA VAL A 207 19.06 -1.70 -17.99
C VAL A 207 20.27 -1.22 -18.80
N ASN A 208 20.08 -0.95 -20.10
CA ASN A 208 21.15 -0.50 -20.98
C ASN A 208 21.21 1.03 -21.16
N SER A 209 20.11 1.72 -20.89
CA SER A 209 20.03 3.18 -21.02
C SER A 209 20.71 3.87 -19.85
N GLU A 210 21.47 4.93 -20.13
CA GLU A 210 22.34 5.62 -19.17
C GLU A 210 21.55 6.17 -17.97
N ILE A 211 20.48 6.91 -18.20
CA ILE A 211 19.75 7.60 -17.14
C ILE A 211 19.09 6.63 -16.14
N PRO A 212 18.30 5.61 -16.53
CA PRO A 212 17.80 4.63 -15.60
C PRO A 212 18.92 3.84 -14.89
N GLN A 213 20.03 3.55 -15.59
CA GLN A 213 21.17 2.85 -14.98
C GLN A 213 21.84 3.67 -13.88
N VAL A 214 22.11 4.95 -14.14
CA VAL A 214 22.69 5.88 -13.15
C VAL A 214 21.72 6.05 -11.97
N PHE A 215 20.42 6.19 -12.25
CA PHE A 215 19.40 6.29 -11.20
C PHE A 215 19.42 5.07 -10.26
N PHE A 216 19.36 3.86 -10.81
CA PHE A 216 19.38 2.65 -9.99
C PHE A 216 20.70 2.46 -9.25
N ARG A 217 21.84 2.81 -9.84
CA ARG A 217 23.14 2.80 -9.14
C ARG A 217 23.19 3.78 -7.97
N THR A 218 22.59 4.96 -8.14
CA THR A 218 22.50 5.96 -7.07
C THR A 218 21.73 5.39 -5.86
N LEU A 219 20.57 4.77 -6.11
CA LEU A 219 19.80 4.13 -5.04
C LEU A 219 20.49 2.90 -4.44
N ALA A 220 21.26 2.15 -5.22
CA ALA A 220 21.99 0.98 -4.75
C ALA A 220 23.11 1.30 -3.75
N VAL A 221 23.65 2.52 -3.79
CA VAL A 221 24.65 3.01 -2.83
C VAL A 221 24.04 3.92 -1.74
N GLU A 222 22.75 3.76 -1.49
CA GLU A 222 21.97 4.51 -0.48
C GLU A 222 21.94 6.04 -0.67
N GLN A 223 22.27 6.53 -1.86
CA GLN A 223 22.01 7.92 -2.22
C GLN A 223 20.54 8.11 -2.58
N SER A 224 20.03 9.31 -2.32
CA SER A 224 18.61 9.60 -2.54
C SER A 224 18.29 9.92 -4.01
N ALA A 225 17.03 9.77 -4.40
CA ALA A 225 16.55 10.25 -5.70
C ALA A 225 16.65 11.79 -5.81
N LEU A 226 16.66 12.52 -4.69
CA LEU A 226 16.93 13.94 -4.63
C LEU A 226 18.37 14.25 -5.13
N GLU A 227 19.37 13.53 -4.60
CA GLU A 227 20.77 13.71 -5.02
C GLU A 227 20.97 13.36 -6.49
N PHE A 228 20.32 12.30 -6.98
CA PHE A 228 20.30 11.99 -8.40
C PHE A 228 19.77 13.17 -9.21
N ALA A 229 18.59 13.69 -8.90
CA ALA A 229 17.97 14.78 -9.64
C ALA A 229 18.83 16.05 -9.62
N GLN A 230 19.43 16.39 -8.49
CA GLN A 230 20.32 17.55 -8.35
C GLN A 230 21.60 17.45 -9.20
N LYS A 231 22.10 16.22 -9.42
CA LYS A 231 23.28 15.97 -10.26
C LYS A 231 22.98 15.95 -11.76
N GLN A 232 21.70 15.76 -12.15
CA GLN A 232 21.28 15.66 -13.55
C GLN A 232 21.00 17.03 -14.16
N GLN A 233 22.06 17.77 -14.49
CA GLN A 233 21.93 19.04 -15.20
C GLN A 233 21.54 18.80 -16.66
N GLY A 234 20.36 19.35 -17.08
CA GLY A 234 19.93 19.32 -18.48
C GLY A 234 19.41 17.98 -18.98
N ILE A 235 18.71 17.20 -18.12
CA ILE A 235 18.04 15.97 -18.55
C ILE A 235 17.09 16.26 -19.73
N SER A 236 17.20 15.49 -20.83
CA SER A 236 16.33 15.63 -21.98
C SER A 236 14.90 15.14 -21.67
N LEU A 237 13.92 15.61 -22.47
CA LEU A 237 12.55 15.16 -22.35
C LEU A 237 12.43 13.63 -22.61
N SER A 238 13.16 13.11 -23.59
CA SER A 238 13.23 11.68 -23.89
C SER A 238 13.71 10.86 -22.69
N ASN A 239 14.81 11.27 -22.07
CA ASN A 239 15.39 10.60 -20.90
C ASN A 239 14.46 10.64 -19.68
N TRP A 240 13.78 11.78 -19.46
CA TRP A 240 12.83 11.92 -18.36
C TRP A 240 11.60 11.03 -18.56
N VAL A 241 11.05 10.98 -19.80
CA VAL A 241 9.93 10.09 -20.15
C VAL A 241 10.34 8.62 -20.02
N GLU A 242 11.54 8.24 -20.46
CA GLU A 242 12.07 6.89 -20.29
C GLU A 242 12.09 6.50 -18.80
N LEU A 243 12.71 7.33 -17.95
CA LEU A 243 12.77 7.09 -16.50
C LEU A 243 11.35 6.95 -15.90
N THR A 244 10.43 7.79 -16.35
CA THR A 244 9.03 7.76 -15.90
C THR A 244 8.35 6.43 -16.24
N ILE A 245 8.46 5.97 -17.48
CA ILE A 245 7.87 4.71 -17.92
C ILE A 245 8.47 3.53 -17.15
N VAL A 246 9.81 3.51 -17.04
CA VAL A 246 10.51 2.44 -16.28
C VAL A 246 10.01 2.37 -14.84
N LEU A 247 10.02 3.48 -14.10
CA LEU A 247 9.67 3.49 -12.69
C LEU A 247 8.18 3.18 -12.45
N GLN A 248 7.28 3.70 -13.28
CA GLN A 248 5.85 3.42 -13.14
C GLN A 248 5.51 1.95 -13.42
N PHE A 249 6.09 1.37 -14.48
CA PHE A 249 5.82 -0.04 -14.79
C PHE A 249 6.54 -0.99 -13.84
N LEU A 250 7.71 -0.62 -13.33
CA LEU A 250 8.40 -1.34 -12.26
C LEU A 250 7.55 -1.39 -10.99
N GLN A 251 7.05 -0.26 -10.53
CA GLN A 251 6.18 -0.18 -9.36
C GLN A 251 4.91 -1.02 -9.54
N ARG A 252 4.24 -0.91 -10.68
CA ARG A 252 3.01 -1.67 -10.97
C ARG A 252 3.28 -3.17 -11.09
N GLY A 253 4.39 -3.55 -11.73
CA GLY A 253 4.80 -4.93 -11.88
C GLY A 253 5.06 -5.60 -10.54
N LEU A 254 5.77 -4.92 -9.63
CA LEU A 254 6.01 -5.38 -8.26
C LEU A 254 4.69 -5.57 -7.50
N ILE A 255 3.80 -4.57 -7.51
CA ILE A 255 2.52 -4.65 -6.82
C ILE A 255 1.66 -5.78 -7.38
N THR A 256 1.54 -5.89 -8.70
CA THR A 256 0.78 -6.96 -9.35
C THR A 256 1.30 -8.34 -8.94
N TRP A 257 2.63 -8.48 -8.86
CA TRP A 257 3.24 -9.73 -8.45
C TRP A 257 2.98 -10.02 -6.96
N PHE A 258 3.17 -9.04 -6.08
CA PHE A 258 2.93 -9.21 -4.64
C PHE A 258 1.46 -9.50 -4.32
N ASP A 259 0.54 -8.85 -5.02
CA ASP A 259 -0.90 -9.05 -4.83
C ASP A 259 -1.36 -10.43 -5.36
N SER A 260 -0.76 -10.95 -6.45
CA SER A 260 -1.22 -12.17 -7.14
C SER A 260 -0.45 -13.43 -6.75
N TYR A 261 0.88 -13.36 -6.62
CA TYR A 261 1.77 -14.51 -6.49
C TYR A 261 2.52 -14.57 -5.15
N GLY A 262 2.80 -13.42 -4.55
CA GLY A 262 3.48 -13.35 -3.27
C GLY A 262 2.69 -14.01 -2.15
N ALA A 263 1.36 -13.97 -2.23
CA ALA A 263 0.48 -14.61 -1.26
C ALA A 263 0.56 -16.14 -1.30
N LEU A 264 0.71 -16.77 -2.47
CA LEU A 264 0.63 -18.25 -2.63
C LEU A 264 1.95 -18.97 -2.31
N ARG A 265 3.09 -18.46 -2.74
CA ARG A 265 4.40 -19.12 -2.51
C ARG A 265 4.97 -18.85 -1.13
N TYR A 266 4.82 -17.64 -0.60
CA TYR A 266 5.28 -17.29 0.74
C TYR A 266 4.40 -17.89 1.84
N GLN A 267 3.10 -18.03 1.60
CA GLN A 267 2.17 -18.72 2.51
C GLN A 267 2.55 -20.20 2.72
N GLN A 268 3.10 -20.86 1.70
CA GLN A 268 3.55 -22.25 1.82
C GLN A 268 4.92 -22.42 2.51
N ALA A 269 5.80 -21.41 2.43
CA ALA A 269 7.17 -21.50 2.95
C ALA A 269 7.35 -20.91 4.35
N TYR A 270 6.57 -19.87 4.73
CA TYR A 270 6.82 -19.07 5.94
C TYR A 270 5.57 -18.73 6.76
N ASP A 271 4.38 -19.23 6.41
CA ASP A 271 3.10 -18.96 7.11
C ASP A 271 2.77 -17.45 7.30
N ILE A 272 3.28 -16.57 6.43
CA ILE A 272 3.19 -15.12 6.56
C ILE A 272 2.45 -14.52 5.35
N LYS A 273 1.44 -13.69 5.60
CA LYS A 273 0.81 -12.80 4.61
C LYS A 273 1.78 -11.67 4.18
N ALA A 274 2.88 -12.01 3.50
CA ALA A 274 3.92 -11.06 3.15
C ALA A 274 3.52 -10.13 1.98
N GLY A 275 2.61 -10.56 1.11
CA GLY A 275 2.21 -9.81 -0.09
C GLY A 275 1.73 -8.38 0.20
N PRO A 276 0.73 -8.16 1.08
CA PRO A 276 0.25 -6.83 1.40
C PRO A 276 1.32 -5.89 1.99
N LYS A 277 2.25 -6.42 2.80
CA LYS A 277 3.36 -5.62 3.36
C LYS A 277 4.30 -5.13 2.28
N LEU A 278 4.68 -6.02 1.35
CA LEU A 278 5.55 -5.67 0.23
C LEU A 278 4.87 -4.68 -0.73
N SER A 279 3.56 -4.83 -0.95
CA SER A 279 2.78 -3.87 -1.73
C SER A 279 2.75 -2.49 -1.04
N ILE A 280 2.48 -2.42 0.27
CA ILE A 280 2.51 -1.17 1.05
C ILE A 280 3.90 -0.53 0.97
N SER A 281 4.97 -1.31 1.22
CA SER A 281 6.35 -0.84 1.11
C SER A 281 6.65 -0.30 -0.29
N THR A 282 6.20 -0.98 -1.35
CA THR A 282 6.38 -0.54 -2.73
C THR A 282 5.67 0.79 -3.00
N PHE A 283 4.40 0.93 -2.61
CA PHE A 283 3.67 2.19 -2.78
C PHE A 283 4.38 3.36 -2.12
N LEU A 284 4.77 3.20 -0.86
CA LEU A 284 5.41 4.27 -0.08
C LEU A 284 6.80 4.61 -0.59
N THR A 285 7.63 3.60 -0.93
CA THR A 285 8.98 3.82 -1.46
C THR A 285 8.94 4.60 -2.77
N PHE A 286 8.08 4.19 -3.71
CA PHE A 286 7.97 4.90 -4.99
C PHE A 286 7.34 6.29 -4.83
N ALA A 287 6.39 6.48 -3.90
CA ALA A 287 5.88 7.82 -3.59
C ALA A 287 6.96 8.76 -3.06
N VAL A 288 7.84 8.28 -2.16
CA VAL A 288 8.98 9.05 -1.65
C VAL A 288 10.00 9.34 -2.76
N ILE A 289 10.35 8.36 -3.60
CA ILE A 289 11.24 8.56 -4.74
C ILE A 289 10.72 9.68 -5.65
N TRP A 290 9.44 9.67 -6.01
CA TRP A 290 8.86 10.71 -6.86
C TRP A 290 8.79 12.07 -6.18
N SER A 291 8.56 12.13 -4.88
CA SER A 291 8.63 13.38 -4.12
C SER A 291 10.05 13.93 -4.07
N GLN A 292 11.07 13.08 -3.88
CA GLN A 292 12.49 13.46 -3.93
C GLN A 292 12.90 13.98 -5.31
N LEU A 293 12.46 13.31 -6.39
CA LEU A 293 12.66 13.79 -7.77
C LEU A 293 12.02 15.15 -7.99
N ALA A 294 10.78 15.36 -7.49
CA ALA A 294 10.10 16.64 -7.58
C ALA A 294 10.91 17.77 -6.94
N ASN A 295 11.37 17.56 -5.71
CA ASN A 295 12.18 18.53 -4.98
C ASN A 295 13.56 18.76 -5.66
N GLY A 296 14.18 17.70 -6.20
CA GLY A 296 15.47 17.80 -6.85
C GLY A 296 15.44 18.59 -8.16
N PHE A 297 14.33 18.52 -8.91
CA PHE A 297 14.15 19.26 -10.16
C PHE A 297 13.52 20.66 -9.98
N GLU A 298 13.09 21.05 -8.79
CA GLU A 298 12.35 22.30 -8.55
C GLU A 298 13.06 23.54 -9.11
N ASN A 299 14.36 23.65 -8.89
CA ASN A 299 15.16 24.80 -9.34
C ASN A 299 15.76 24.66 -10.75
N GLN A 300 15.68 23.48 -11.37
CA GLN A 300 16.35 23.20 -12.65
C GLN A 300 15.35 23.05 -13.80
N ALA A 301 14.21 22.40 -13.55
CA ALA A 301 13.21 22.11 -14.55
C ALA A 301 11.83 21.94 -13.93
N VAL A 302 11.14 23.04 -13.69
CA VAL A 302 9.81 23.11 -13.04
C VAL A 302 8.81 22.14 -13.67
N LYS A 303 8.85 21.94 -15.00
CA LYS A 303 7.97 20.97 -15.68
C LYS A 303 8.18 19.52 -15.17
N TYR A 304 9.42 19.13 -14.87
CA TYR A 304 9.73 17.78 -14.36
C TYR A 304 9.38 17.65 -12.88
N SER A 305 9.59 18.72 -12.10
CA SER A 305 9.17 18.79 -10.70
C SER A 305 7.65 18.60 -10.57
N ASN A 306 6.86 19.36 -11.36
CA ASN A 306 5.40 19.26 -11.36
C ASN A 306 4.93 17.86 -11.80
N ALA A 307 5.56 17.31 -12.84
CA ALA A 307 5.24 15.97 -13.33
C ALA A 307 5.55 14.89 -12.30
N ALA A 308 6.70 14.96 -11.62
CA ALA A 308 7.06 14.03 -10.55
C ALA A 308 6.07 14.12 -9.36
N SER A 309 5.68 15.33 -8.95
CA SER A 309 4.64 15.54 -7.93
C SER A 309 3.29 14.92 -8.32
N GLN A 310 2.90 15.07 -9.59
CA GLN A 310 1.67 14.46 -10.12
C GLN A 310 1.72 12.93 -10.05
N ILE A 311 2.85 12.31 -10.41
CA ILE A 311 3.01 10.85 -10.34
C ILE A 311 2.94 10.38 -8.89
N MET A 312 3.59 11.07 -7.96
CA MET A 312 3.50 10.76 -6.54
C MET A 312 2.04 10.74 -6.07
N LEU A 313 1.25 11.76 -6.41
CA LEU A 313 -0.16 11.84 -6.04
C LEU A 313 -1.00 10.72 -6.69
N GLN A 314 -0.70 10.34 -7.94
CA GLN A 314 -1.36 9.19 -8.61
C GLN A 314 -1.07 7.88 -7.86
N ILE A 315 0.17 7.66 -7.42
CA ILE A 315 0.58 6.49 -6.64
C ILE A 315 -0.16 6.45 -5.30
N LEU A 316 -0.17 7.56 -4.56
CA LEU A 316 -0.85 7.65 -3.28
C LEU A 316 -2.37 7.44 -3.43
N ARG A 317 -2.98 7.98 -4.48
CA ARG A 317 -4.39 7.76 -4.79
C ARG A 317 -4.69 6.28 -5.02
N THR A 318 -3.91 5.60 -5.85
CA THR A 318 -4.05 4.16 -6.08
C THR A 318 -3.88 3.37 -4.78
N PHE A 319 -2.94 3.77 -3.94
CA PHE A 319 -2.68 3.10 -2.65
C PHE A 319 -3.86 3.20 -1.70
N THR A 320 -4.45 4.39 -1.56
CA THR A 320 -5.58 4.61 -0.64
C THR A 320 -6.85 3.82 -1.00
N GLN A 321 -6.95 3.36 -2.24
CA GLN A 321 -8.07 2.56 -2.73
C GLN A 321 -7.88 1.05 -2.50
N ARG A 322 -6.70 0.61 -2.02
CA ARG A 322 -6.42 -0.81 -1.79
C ARG A 322 -7.14 -1.33 -0.54
N PRO A 323 -7.68 -2.57 -0.58
CA PRO A 323 -8.36 -3.16 0.59
C PRO A 323 -7.47 -3.28 1.82
N TYR A 324 -6.15 -3.39 1.62
CA TYR A 324 -5.15 -3.49 2.68
C TYR A 324 -4.55 -2.13 3.08
N PHE A 325 -5.15 -1.01 2.67
CA PHE A 325 -4.69 0.30 3.11
C PHE A 325 -4.76 0.41 4.65
N PRO A 326 -3.65 0.72 5.34
CA PRO A 326 -3.56 0.60 6.79
C PRO A 326 -4.14 1.82 7.50
N LEU A 327 -5.46 1.95 7.58
CA LEU A 327 -6.11 3.05 8.30
C LEU A 327 -5.74 3.11 9.80
N TYR A 328 -5.34 1.98 10.39
CA TYR A 328 -4.92 1.88 11.80
C TYR A 328 -3.42 1.60 11.96
N GLY A 329 -2.62 1.73 10.90
CA GLY A 329 -1.19 1.51 10.87
C GLY A 329 -0.38 2.73 10.44
N GLY A 330 0.95 2.58 10.41
CA GLY A 330 1.91 3.60 9.99
C GLY A 330 2.88 3.10 8.91
N ILE A 331 3.87 3.93 8.59
CA ILE A 331 4.87 3.63 7.55
C ILE A 331 6.07 2.83 8.08
N PHE A 332 6.05 2.39 9.34
CA PHE A 332 7.18 1.75 10.02
C PHE A 332 7.64 0.42 9.41
N ALA A 333 6.78 -0.24 8.65
CA ALA A 333 7.16 -1.45 7.92
C ALA A 333 8.04 -1.19 6.70
N SER A 334 8.06 0.06 6.20
CA SER A 334 8.73 0.45 4.96
C SER A 334 10.01 1.22 5.19
N PHE A 335 10.10 1.93 6.31
CA PHE A 335 11.19 2.87 6.60
C PHE A 335 11.67 2.76 8.04
N SER A 336 12.95 3.01 8.28
CA SER A 336 13.58 3.05 9.59
C SER A 336 14.65 4.16 9.67
N GLY A 337 15.08 4.50 10.88
CA GLY A 337 16.13 5.47 11.14
C GLY A 337 15.82 6.90 10.69
N SER A 338 16.83 7.63 10.26
CA SER A 338 16.69 9.02 9.74
C SER A 338 15.82 9.05 8.48
N TYR A 339 15.89 8.02 7.65
CA TYR A 339 15.11 7.91 6.43
C TYR A 339 13.59 7.95 6.68
N LEU A 340 13.12 7.42 7.81
CA LEU A 340 11.71 7.51 8.20
C LEU A 340 11.25 8.95 8.40
N ARG A 341 12.07 9.79 9.05
CA ARG A 341 11.74 11.19 9.31
C ARG A 341 11.65 11.99 8.01
N ASP A 342 12.62 11.79 7.14
CA ASP A 342 12.67 12.46 5.85
C ASP A 342 11.54 12.01 4.93
N ALA A 343 11.21 10.70 4.94
CA ALA A 343 10.09 10.15 4.19
C ALA A 343 8.74 10.77 4.59
N LEU A 344 8.52 11.04 5.89
CA LEU A 344 7.30 11.70 6.37
C LEU A 344 7.17 13.12 5.81
N ASP A 345 8.26 13.89 5.76
CA ASP A 345 8.26 15.24 5.23
C ASP A 345 8.10 15.25 3.69
N TYR A 346 8.71 14.29 2.97
CA TYR A 346 8.51 14.10 1.53
C TYR A 346 7.07 13.70 1.17
N LEU A 347 6.38 12.96 2.02
CA LEU A 347 4.97 12.62 1.79
C LEU A 347 4.03 13.75 2.18
N ASP A 348 4.33 14.56 3.20
CA ASP A 348 3.50 15.67 3.66
C ASP A 348 3.54 16.89 2.74
N ALA A 349 4.73 17.32 2.33
CA ALA A 349 4.93 18.58 1.62
C ALA A 349 4.03 18.74 0.37
N PRO A 350 3.96 17.75 -0.55
CA PRO A 350 3.09 17.87 -1.74
C PRO A 350 1.61 17.87 -1.42
N LEU A 351 1.19 17.26 -0.30
CA LEU A 351 -0.23 17.19 0.09
C LEU A 351 -0.76 18.54 0.58
N ARG A 352 0.10 19.44 1.03
CA ARG A 352 -0.33 20.76 1.57
C ARG A 352 -1.05 21.59 0.52
N SER A 353 -0.60 21.53 -0.73
CA SER A 353 -1.17 22.28 -1.86
C SER A 353 -2.35 21.57 -2.56
N THR A 354 -2.66 20.32 -2.19
CA THR A 354 -3.74 19.56 -2.83
C THR A 354 -5.10 19.85 -2.21
N ALA A 355 -6.17 19.71 -3.01
CA ALA A 355 -7.54 19.80 -2.54
C ALA A 355 -7.83 18.76 -1.44
N GLY A 356 -8.82 19.06 -0.58
CA GLY A 356 -9.28 18.16 0.48
C GLY A 356 -10.10 17.00 -0.07
N THR A 357 -9.43 15.95 -0.54
CA THR A 357 -10.05 14.73 -1.08
C THR A 357 -10.02 13.59 -0.07
N GLN A 358 -10.86 12.57 -0.30
CA GLN A 358 -10.87 11.35 0.50
C GLN A 358 -9.46 10.72 0.61
N GLU A 359 -8.72 10.70 -0.49
CA GLU A 359 -7.38 10.13 -0.56
C GLU A 359 -6.42 10.92 0.32
N LYS A 360 -6.50 12.26 0.31
CA LYS A 360 -5.70 13.11 1.19
C LYS A 360 -5.97 12.81 2.66
N ALA A 361 -7.24 12.69 3.05
CA ALA A 361 -7.60 12.34 4.43
C ALA A 361 -6.96 11.03 4.87
N ARG A 362 -7.01 9.99 4.04
CA ARG A 362 -6.41 8.68 4.33
C ARG A 362 -4.90 8.76 4.48
N ILE A 363 -4.20 9.49 3.62
CA ILE A 363 -2.74 9.66 3.75
C ILE A 363 -2.39 10.46 5.01
N LEU A 364 -3.11 11.53 5.32
CA LEU A 364 -2.91 12.28 6.57
C LEU A 364 -3.14 11.40 7.81
N THR A 365 -4.09 10.45 7.76
CA THR A 365 -4.30 9.46 8.83
C THR A 365 -3.05 8.60 9.05
N LEU A 366 -2.45 8.09 7.97
CA LEU A 366 -1.20 7.31 7.99
C LEU A 366 -0.02 8.12 8.55
N LEU A 367 0.12 9.38 8.12
CA LEU A 367 1.15 10.29 8.62
C LEU A 367 0.95 10.61 10.10
N GLY A 368 -0.30 10.87 10.53
CA GLY A 368 -0.64 11.12 11.93
C GLY A 368 -0.27 9.97 12.85
N TYR A 369 -0.61 8.73 12.46
CA TYR A 369 -0.18 7.53 13.18
C TYR A 369 1.35 7.47 13.32
N SER A 370 2.06 7.72 12.22
CA SER A 370 3.52 7.67 12.18
C SER A 370 4.15 8.74 13.07
N GLN A 371 3.63 9.96 13.07
CA GLN A 371 4.09 11.05 13.96
C GLN A 371 3.89 10.70 15.44
N ARG A 372 2.77 10.04 15.78
CA ARG A 372 2.53 9.55 17.17
C ARG A 372 3.59 8.53 17.56
N GLY A 373 3.92 7.57 16.69
CA GLY A 373 4.97 6.58 16.96
C GLY A 373 6.35 7.19 17.17
N LEU A 374 6.62 8.35 16.55
CA LEU A 374 7.85 9.13 16.78
C LEU A 374 7.82 9.94 18.08
N GLY A 375 6.70 10.00 18.81
CA GLY A 375 6.53 10.86 19.98
C GLY A 375 6.19 12.31 19.66
N ARG A 376 5.89 12.65 18.40
CA ARG A 376 5.53 14.00 17.94
C ARG A 376 4.02 14.22 18.01
N TYR A 377 3.49 14.26 19.24
CA TYR A 377 2.05 14.19 19.51
C TYR A 377 1.28 15.39 18.94
N ASP A 378 1.80 16.61 18.98
CA ASP A 378 1.13 17.79 18.43
C ASP A 378 0.98 17.72 16.90
N ARG A 379 2.03 17.24 16.20
CA ARG A 379 1.96 16.99 14.75
C ARG A 379 0.95 15.87 14.43
N SER A 380 0.92 14.83 15.26
CA SER A 380 -0.07 13.74 15.13
C SER A 380 -1.50 14.26 15.28
N LEU A 381 -1.80 15.06 16.31
CA LEU A 381 -3.11 15.68 16.49
C LEU A 381 -3.51 16.53 15.29
N ASN A 382 -2.60 17.37 14.81
CA ASN A 382 -2.84 18.24 13.67
C ASN A 382 -3.21 17.43 12.41
N PHE A 383 -2.46 16.38 12.09
CA PHE A 383 -2.77 15.53 10.94
C PHE A 383 -4.11 14.81 11.08
N HIS A 384 -4.42 14.26 12.26
CA HIS A 384 -5.67 13.57 12.49
C HIS A 384 -6.88 14.52 12.50
N GLN A 385 -6.73 15.74 13.00
CA GLN A 385 -7.79 16.75 12.96
C GLN A 385 -8.09 17.18 11.52
N GLN A 386 -7.06 17.46 10.71
CA GLN A 386 -7.23 17.78 9.29
C GLN A 386 -7.87 16.60 8.53
N ALA A 387 -7.37 15.37 8.77
CA ALA A 387 -7.92 14.17 8.14
C ALA A 387 -9.39 13.96 8.51
N LEU A 388 -9.75 14.18 9.78
CA LEU A 388 -11.11 14.07 10.28
C LEU A 388 -12.07 15.05 9.57
N GLU A 389 -11.66 16.31 9.44
CA GLU A 389 -12.45 17.34 8.75
C GLU A 389 -12.64 17.01 7.26
N ILE A 390 -11.56 16.65 6.58
CA ILE A 390 -11.61 16.28 5.16
C ILE A 390 -12.46 15.02 4.95
N ALA A 391 -12.29 13.99 5.79
CA ALA A 391 -13.05 12.75 5.69
C ALA A 391 -14.56 13.00 5.86
N ARG A 392 -14.97 13.87 6.78
CA ARG A 392 -16.37 14.30 6.95
C ARG A 392 -16.92 14.95 5.69
N ASN A 393 -16.20 15.93 5.16
CA ASN A 393 -16.60 16.67 3.96
C ASN A 393 -16.66 15.76 2.71
N ALA A 394 -15.78 14.77 2.63
CA ALA A 394 -15.74 13.79 1.55
C ALA A 394 -16.70 12.60 1.75
N GLY A 395 -17.35 12.47 2.90
CA GLY A 395 -18.25 11.36 3.23
C GLY A 395 -17.55 10.01 3.48
N ASP A 396 -16.22 10.00 3.76
CA ASP A 396 -15.46 8.79 4.09
C ASP A 396 -15.61 8.44 5.58
N LYS A 397 -16.71 7.74 5.88
CA LYS A 397 -17.08 7.37 7.26
C LYS A 397 -16.02 6.50 7.94
N THR A 398 -15.40 5.58 7.24
CA THR A 398 -14.37 4.71 7.82
C THR A 398 -13.11 5.49 8.19
N CYS A 399 -12.68 6.43 7.35
CA CYS A 399 -11.57 7.33 7.64
C CYS A 399 -11.91 8.29 8.79
N GLU A 400 -13.15 8.81 8.86
CA GLU A 400 -13.61 9.62 9.98
C GLU A 400 -13.50 8.86 11.31
N ILE A 401 -14.04 7.63 11.38
CA ILE A 401 -13.98 6.77 12.57
C ILE A 401 -12.54 6.45 12.95
N ALA A 402 -11.67 6.15 11.97
CA ALA A 402 -10.26 5.89 12.21
C ALA A 402 -9.57 7.09 12.88
N ASN A 403 -9.83 8.31 12.40
CA ASN A 403 -9.24 9.51 12.99
C ASN A 403 -9.78 9.83 14.40
N LEU A 404 -11.05 9.58 14.69
CA LEU A 404 -11.57 9.66 16.07
C LEU A 404 -10.81 8.69 17.01
N ASN A 405 -10.57 7.46 16.55
CA ASN A 405 -9.78 6.46 17.28
C ASN A 405 -8.32 6.88 17.49
N HIS A 406 -7.71 7.47 16.48
CA HIS A 406 -6.31 7.93 16.57
C HIS A 406 -6.16 9.17 17.46
N LEU A 407 -7.11 10.11 17.42
CA LEU A 407 -7.15 11.25 18.31
C LEU A 407 -7.24 10.80 19.77
N SER A 408 -8.16 9.87 20.10
CA SER A 408 -8.22 9.27 21.43
C SER A 408 -6.86 8.75 21.88
N ARG A 409 -6.22 7.91 21.05
CA ARG A 409 -4.92 7.30 21.42
C ARG A 409 -3.80 8.33 21.56
N THR A 410 -3.84 9.43 20.79
CA THR A 410 -2.85 10.50 20.88
C THR A 410 -3.05 11.35 22.13
N TYR A 411 -4.31 11.63 22.51
CA TYR A 411 -4.61 12.32 23.77
C TYR A 411 -4.19 11.53 25.01
N VAL A 412 -4.29 10.18 24.99
CA VAL A 412 -3.72 9.36 26.09
C VAL A 412 -2.21 9.60 26.24
N GLN A 413 -1.46 9.72 25.11
CA GLN A 413 -0.02 9.98 25.17
C GLN A 413 0.31 11.39 25.72
N GLN A 414 -0.61 12.33 25.59
CA GLN A 414 -0.52 13.67 26.20
C GLN A 414 -1.13 13.76 27.61
N GLN A 415 -1.52 12.61 28.20
CA GLN A 415 -2.17 12.53 29.51
C GLN A 415 -3.50 13.32 29.62
N ASN A 416 -4.14 13.57 28.48
CA ASN A 416 -5.45 14.19 28.40
C ASN A 416 -6.54 13.11 28.27
N TYR A 417 -6.80 12.40 29.37
CA TYR A 417 -7.67 11.23 29.38
C TYR A 417 -9.13 11.57 29.11
N SER A 418 -9.59 12.70 29.59
CA SER A 418 -10.97 13.19 29.36
C SER A 418 -11.29 13.33 27.85
N GLU A 419 -10.40 13.97 27.09
CA GLU A 419 -10.55 14.04 25.64
C GLU A 419 -10.39 12.67 24.98
N ALA A 420 -9.47 11.84 25.47
CA ALA A 420 -9.26 10.50 24.95
C ALA A 420 -10.54 9.64 25.08
N ILE A 421 -11.21 9.67 26.23
CA ILE A 421 -12.47 8.98 26.47
C ILE A 421 -13.58 9.54 25.57
N ASN A 422 -13.71 10.88 25.47
CA ASN A 422 -14.69 11.53 24.60
C ASN A 422 -14.54 11.04 23.14
N TYR A 423 -13.33 11.09 22.58
CA TYR A 423 -13.08 10.64 21.22
C TYR A 423 -13.34 9.15 21.02
N SER A 424 -13.01 8.30 22.01
CA SER A 424 -13.31 6.86 21.97
C SER A 424 -14.80 6.58 21.94
N GLN A 425 -15.58 7.25 22.81
CA GLN A 425 -17.03 7.10 22.87
C GLN A 425 -17.69 7.55 21.57
N ARG A 426 -17.25 8.66 21.01
CA ARG A 426 -17.73 9.13 19.69
C ARG A 426 -17.41 8.14 18.59
N ALA A 427 -16.18 7.59 18.56
CA ALA A 427 -15.78 6.55 17.61
C ALA A 427 -16.65 5.29 17.76
N LEU A 428 -16.93 4.86 19.00
CA LEU A 428 -17.76 3.68 19.30
C LEU A 428 -19.20 3.85 18.82
N ILE A 429 -19.82 4.99 19.15
CA ILE A 429 -21.18 5.30 18.72
C ILE A 429 -21.25 5.32 17.18
N TYR A 430 -20.33 6.04 16.54
CA TYR A 430 -20.37 6.23 15.11
C TYR A 430 -20.04 4.96 14.32
N SER A 431 -19.10 4.13 14.80
CA SER A 431 -18.80 2.83 14.20
C SER A 431 -19.99 1.86 14.26
N ARG A 432 -20.74 1.86 15.37
CA ARG A 432 -21.98 1.08 15.50
C ARG A 432 -23.07 1.56 14.55
N GLN A 433 -23.26 2.87 14.42
CA GLN A 433 -24.25 3.46 13.51
C GLN A 433 -23.93 3.15 12.04
N THR A 434 -22.67 3.12 11.66
CA THR A 434 -22.23 2.88 10.28
C THR A 434 -21.98 1.41 9.96
N GLY A 435 -21.94 0.53 10.98
CA GLY A 435 -21.61 -0.88 10.84
C GLY A 435 -20.11 -1.16 10.65
N ASP A 436 -19.24 -0.17 10.92
CA ASP A 436 -17.78 -0.35 10.83
C ASP A 436 -17.25 -1.17 12.01
N LYS A 437 -17.10 -2.47 11.80
CA LYS A 437 -16.66 -3.40 12.84
C LYS A 437 -15.19 -3.24 13.22
N THR A 438 -14.32 -2.85 12.29
CA THR A 438 -12.93 -2.53 12.59
C THR A 438 -12.83 -1.27 13.45
N GLY A 439 -13.59 -0.24 13.10
CA GLY A 439 -13.73 0.98 13.90
C GLY A 439 -14.28 0.70 15.29
N GLU A 440 -15.30 -0.16 15.41
CA GLU A 440 -15.87 -0.56 16.70
C GLU A 440 -14.86 -1.29 17.59
N ALA A 441 -14.07 -2.24 17.04
CA ALA A 441 -13.04 -2.94 17.77
C ALA A 441 -11.98 -1.98 18.33
N ASN A 442 -11.48 -1.06 17.51
CA ASN A 442 -10.50 -0.06 17.92
C ASN A 442 -11.08 0.93 18.95
N ALA A 443 -12.35 1.34 18.81
CA ALA A 443 -13.00 2.25 19.74
C ALA A 443 -13.17 1.62 21.14
N LEU A 444 -13.60 0.36 21.22
CA LEU A 444 -13.68 -0.39 22.48
C LEU A 444 -12.32 -0.48 23.18
N VAL A 445 -11.27 -0.80 22.40
CA VAL A 445 -9.90 -0.90 22.94
C VAL A 445 -9.38 0.46 23.41
N ASN A 446 -9.62 1.52 22.64
CA ASN A 446 -9.19 2.85 23.03
C ASN A 446 -9.94 3.37 24.26
N LEU A 447 -11.25 3.08 24.36
CA LEU A 447 -12.03 3.43 25.54
C LEU A 447 -11.47 2.74 26.80
N GLY A 448 -11.40 1.41 26.78
CA GLY A 448 -10.85 0.67 27.92
C GLY A 448 -9.42 1.06 28.28
N TYR A 449 -8.56 1.30 27.27
CA TYR A 449 -7.19 1.76 27.50
C TYR A 449 -7.13 3.16 28.13
N SER A 450 -7.98 4.08 27.67
CA SER A 450 -8.03 5.44 28.23
C SER A 450 -8.52 5.44 29.68
N GLU A 451 -9.54 4.62 30.00
CA GLU A 451 -10.04 4.46 31.38
C GLU A 451 -8.97 3.84 32.31
N VAL A 452 -8.22 2.81 31.84
CA VAL A 452 -7.11 2.23 32.62
C VAL A 452 -6.03 3.28 32.91
N MET A 453 -5.68 4.10 31.91
CA MET A 453 -4.65 5.12 32.07
C MET A 453 -5.09 6.26 32.98
N GLU A 454 -6.35 6.68 32.89
CA GLU A 454 -6.96 7.69 33.77
C GLU A 454 -7.00 7.17 35.21
N ALA A 455 -7.45 5.93 35.43
CA ALA A 455 -7.48 5.31 36.77
C ALA A 455 -6.09 5.21 37.40
N LYS A 456 -5.07 4.88 36.59
CA LYS A 456 -3.68 4.88 37.02
C LYS A 456 -3.19 6.26 37.46
N GLU A 457 -3.46 7.29 36.68
CA GLU A 457 -3.00 8.67 36.92
C GLU A 457 -3.70 9.28 38.16
N THR A 458 -4.98 8.95 38.33
CA THR A 458 -5.76 9.41 39.51
C THR A 458 -5.58 8.53 40.75
N GLU A 459 -4.67 7.55 40.69
CA GLU A 459 -4.37 6.61 41.75
C GLU A 459 -5.62 5.88 42.31
N ILE A 460 -6.61 5.65 41.42
CA ILE A 460 -7.81 4.89 41.76
C ILE A 460 -7.43 3.43 42.05
N SER A 461 -7.78 2.94 43.22
CA SER A 461 -7.46 1.58 43.67
C SER A 461 -8.63 0.61 43.59
N GLU A 462 -9.83 1.08 43.22
CA GLU A 462 -11.03 0.25 43.12
C GLU A 462 -10.90 -0.76 41.96
N PRO A 463 -10.91 -2.08 42.25
CA PRO A 463 -10.75 -3.13 41.24
C PRO A 463 -11.83 -3.07 40.12
N GLU A 464 -13.06 -2.64 40.47
CA GLU A 464 -14.22 -2.59 39.59
C GLU A 464 -14.02 -1.63 38.41
N VAL A 465 -13.24 -0.54 38.59
CA VAL A 465 -12.91 0.41 37.53
C VAL A 465 -12.04 -0.27 36.47
N TYR A 466 -11.01 -1.00 36.92
CA TYR A 466 -10.12 -1.76 36.01
C TYR A 466 -10.82 -2.94 35.33
N GLU A 467 -11.74 -3.63 36.04
CA GLU A 467 -12.52 -4.74 35.46
C GLU A 467 -13.42 -4.26 34.33
N THR A 468 -14.10 -3.11 34.50
CA THR A 468 -14.93 -2.52 33.45
C THR A 468 -14.09 -2.15 32.23
N ALA A 469 -12.96 -1.50 32.43
CA ALA A 469 -12.05 -1.11 31.36
C ALA A 469 -11.47 -2.34 30.63
N ILE A 470 -11.04 -3.37 31.37
CA ILE A 470 -10.55 -4.64 30.81
C ILE A 470 -11.65 -5.33 29.98
N ASN A 471 -12.90 -5.31 30.44
CA ASN A 471 -14.02 -5.89 29.67
C ASN A 471 -14.19 -5.19 28.29
N TYR A 472 -14.04 -3.86 28.20
CA TYR A 472 -14.00 -3.19 26.89
C TYR A 472 -12.84 -3.67 26.02
N LEU A 473 -11.64 -3.85 26.60
CA LEU A 473 -10.47 -4.35 25.89
C LEU A 473 -10.71 -5.77 25.34
N GLU A 474 -11.30 -6.67 26.13
CA GLU A 474 -11.61 -8.04 25.75
C GLU A 474 -12.68 -8.12 24.66
N GLN A 475 -13.73 -7.28 24.75
CA GLN A 475 -14.73 -7.17 23.68
C GLN A 475 -14.10 -6.71 22.36
N GLY A 476 -13.21 -5.72 22.42
CA GLY A 476 -12.45 -5.23 21.26
C GLY A 476 -11.57 -6.32 20.66
N LEU A 477 -10.85 -7.09 21.50
CA LEU A 477 -10.01 -8.21 21.05
C LEU A 477 -10.85 -9.28 20.34
N LYS A 478 -11.93 -9.74 20.96
CA LYS A 478 -12.83 -10.75 20.36
C LYS A 478 -13.36 -10.33 19.01
N LEU A 479 -13.66 -9.04 18.84
CA LEU A 479 -14.12 -8.52 17.57
C LEU A 479 -12.99 -8.46 16.53
N ALA A 480 -11.79 -8.01 16.89
CA ALA A 480 -10.62 -7.97 16.02
C ALA A 480 -10.16 -9.37 15.58
N GLU A 481 -10.24 -10.37 16.47
CA GLU A 481 -9.97 -11.77 16.14
C GLU A 481 -10.97 -12.31 15.11
N LYS A 482 -12.26 -12.04 15.30
CA LYS A 482 -13.32 -12.43 14.36
C LYS A 482 -13.12 -11.83 12.96
N LEU A 483 -12.58 -10.61 12.88
CA LEU A 483 -12.30 -9.91 11.63
C LEU A 483 -10.99 -10.37 10.97
N GLY A 484 -10.11 -11.02 11.71
CA GLY A 484 -8.77 -11.38 11.24
C GLY A 484 -7.87 -10.16 11.02
N ASP A 485 -8.17 -9.02 11.64
CA ASP A 485 -7.40 -7.77 11.55
C ASP A 485 -6.22 -7.82 12.52
N LEU A 486 -5.05 -8.18 12.01
CA LEU A 486 -3.83 -8.34 12.79
C LEU A 486 -3.36 -7.04 13.44
N GLN A 487 -3.58 -5.89 12.79
CA GLN A 487 -3.17 -4.59 13.35
C GLN A 487 -4.00 -4.26 14.60
N SER A 488 -5.31 -4.40 14.51
CA SER A 488 -6.22 -4.20 15.64
C SER A 488 -5.98 -5.25 16.74
N GLN A 489 -5.73 -6.52 16.38
CA GLN A 489 -5.39 -7.56 17.36
C GLN A 489 -4.11 -7.21 18.14
N ALA A 490 -3.04 -6.77 17.45
CA ALA A 490 -1.80 -6.36 18.09
C ALA A 490 -2.02 -5.23 19.10
N LEU A 491 -2.85 -4.25 18.72
CA LEU A 491 -3.23 -3.14 19.60
C LEU A 491 -4.04 -3.62 20.82
N CYS A 492 -5.01 -4.53 20.61
CA CYS A 492 -5.81 -5.11 21.68
C CYS A 492 -4.95 -5.88 22.69
N PHE A 493 -4.11 -6.80 22.20
CA PHE A 493 -3.18 -7.56 23.05
C PHE A 493 -2.23 -6.64 23.81
N SER A 494 -1.68 -5.60 23.16
CA SER A 494 -0.82 -4.61 23.81
C SER A 494 -1.54 -3.89 24.93
N SER A 495 -2.77 -3.43 24.68
CA SER A 495 -3.56 -2.68 25.68
C SER A 495 -3.96 -3.54 26.87
N LEU A 496 -4.37 -4.80 26.64
CA LEU A 496 -4.63 -5.77 27.71
C LEU A 496 -3.37 -6.06 28.52
N GLY A 497 -2.24 -6.29 27.85
CA GLY A 497 -0.97 -6.53 28.53
C GLY A 497 -0.56 -5.37 29.43
N ILE A 498 -0.74 -4.14 28.99
CA ILE A 498 -0.47 -2.92 29.78
C ILE A 498 -1.46 -2.80 30.94
N ALA A 499 -2.74 -3.07 30.72
CA ALA A 499 -3.74 -3.05 31.79
C ALA A 499 -3.41 -4.04 32.90
N TYR A 500 -3.05 -5.29 32.57
CA TYR A 500 -2.61 -6.30 33.53
C TYR A 500 -1.27 -5.98 34.19
N LEU A 501 -0.37 -5.28 33.51
CA LEU A 501 0.88 -4.78 34.10
C LEU A 501 0.58 -3.73 35.17
N ILE A 502 -0.30 -2.77 34.90
CA ILE A 502 -0.71 -1.72 35.84
C ILE A 502 -1.38 -2.32 37.07
N THR A 503 -2.22 -3.34 36.89
CA THR A 503 -2.88 -4.05 38.00
C THR A 503 -1.99 -5.12 38.68
N ALA A 504 -0.68 -5.09 38.44
CA ALA A 504 0.33 -5.98 38.99
C ALA A 504 0.10 -7.49 38.72
N GLN A 505 -0.69 -7.82 37.71
CA GLN A 505 -0.92 -9.20 37.26
C GLN A 505 0.14 -9.62 36.22
N TYR A 506 1.42 -9.58 36.62
CA TYR A 506 2.57 -9.72 35.71
C TYR A 506 2.57 -10.99 34.83
N PRO A 507 2.23 -12.20 35.33
CA PRO A 507 2.19 -13.39 34.48
C PRO A 507 1.15 -13.27 33.33
N THR A 508 -0.01 -12.69 33.61
CA THR A 508 -1.06 -12.43 32.64
C THR A 508 -0.63 -11.35 31.66
N ALA A 509 -0.01 -10.27 32.15
CA ALA A 509 0.55 -9.21 31.34
C ALA A 509 1.56 -9.76 30.31
N ILE A 510 2.51 -10.61 30.77
CA ILE A 510 3.52 -11.22 29.88
C ILE A 510 2.85 -12.01 28.75
N LYS A 511 1.83 -12.84 29.07
CA LYS A 511 1.12 -13.62 28.05
C LYS A 511 0.51 -12.73 26.96
N TYR A 512 -0.17 -11.66 27.35
CA TYR A 512 -0.78 -10.73 26.39
C TYR A 512 0.26 -9.93 25.60
N LEU A 513 1.34 -9.47 26.23
CA LEU A 513 2.42 -8.73 25.58
C LEU A 513 3.23 -9.60 24.60
N GLU A 514 3.46 -10.88 24.91
CA GLU A 514 4.07 -11.83 23.97
C GLU A 514 3.20 -12.04 22.72
N ASN A 515 1.88 -12.17 22.90
CA ASN A 515 0.95 -12.24 21.78
C ASN A 515 0.93 -10.93 20.98
N ALA A 516 0.96 -9.78 21.66
CA ALA A 516 1.04 -8.48 21.04
C ALA A 516 2.30 -8.32 20.18
N PHE A 517 3.46 -8.73 20.72
CA PHE A 517 4.72 -8.71 19.97
C PHE A 517 4.68 -9.60 18.73
N LYS A 518 4.25 -10.86 18.86
CA LYS A 518 4.13 -11.80 17.73
C LYS A 518 3.17 -11.27 16.65
N THR A 519 2.01 -10.76 17.08
CA THR A 519 1.01 -10.23 16.14
C THR A 519 1.53 -8.96 15.46
N ALA A 520 2.24 -8.07 16.17
CA ALA A 520 2.89 -6.90 15.61
C ALA A 520 4.01 -7.27 14.62
N GLN A 521 4.75 -8.36 14.84
CA GLN A 521 5.72 -8.88 13.87
C GLN A 521 5.03 -9.31 12.57
N ILE A 522 3.93 -10.06 12.68
CA ILE A 522 3.15 -10.47 11.51
C ILE A 522 2.54 -9.24 10.81
N ALA A 523 2.00 -8.28 11.54
CA ALA A 523 1.49 -7.02 10.98
C ALA A 523 2.57 -6.12 10.39
N GLY A 524 3.83 -6.25 10.80
CA GLY A 524 4.97 -5.43 10.35
C GLY A 524 5.05 -4.07 11.04
N ASP A 525 4.42 -3.89 12.19
CA ASP A 525 4.46 -2.65 12.95
C ASP A 525 5.66 -2.63 13.93
N LEU A 526 6.79 -2.05 13.50
CA LEU A 526 8.01 -1.95 14.30
C LEU A 526 7.81 -1.13 15.58
N TYR A 527 6.93 -0.13 15.56
CA TYR A 527 6.63 0.66 16.74
C TYR A 527 5.97 -0.19 17.83
N LEU A 528 4.91 -0.93 17.48
CA LEU A 528 4.25 -1.82 18.41
C LEU A 528 5.18 -2.95 18.88
N GLN A 529 6.07 -3.47 18.03
CA GLN A 529 7.05 -4.47 18.41
C GLN A 529 7.97 -3.94 19.50
N GLY A 530 8.63 -2.81 19.27
CA GLY A 530 9.56 -2.22 20.24
C GLY A 530 8.87 -1.84 21.55
N ARG A 531 7.66 -1.27 21.46
CA ARG A 531 6.86 -0.90 22.64
C ARG A 531 6.46 -2.10 23.49
N ASN A 532 5.99 -3.19 22.88
CA ASN A 532 5.61 -4.40 23.60
C ASN A 532 6.81 -5.07 24.27
N LEU A 533 7.98 -5.05 23.65
CA LEU A 533 9.22 -5.53 24.25
C LEU A 533 9.63 -4.68 25.47
N ALA A 534 9.44 -3.35 25.41
CA ALA A 534 9.69 -2.48 26.55
C ALA A 534 8.79 -2.83 27.75
N TYR A 535 7.48 -3.07 27.53
CA TYR A 535 6.57 -3.51 28.59
C TYR A 535 6.83 -4.95 29.06
N LEU A 536 7.27 -5.85 28.16
CA LEU A 536 7.74 -7.18 28.55
C LEU A 536 8.98 -7.11 29.49
N ALA A 537 9.88 -6.17 29.22
CA ALA A 537 11.03 -5.93 30.12
C ALA A 537 10.58 -5.48 31.49
N GLU A 538 9.64 -4.54 31.58
CA GLU A 538 9.06 -4.03 32.84
C GLU A 538 8.36 -5.15 33.62
N ALA A 539 7.50 -5.93 32.94
CA ALA A 539 6.81 -7.06 33.60
C ALA A 539 7.79 -8.11 34.16
N ASN A 540 8.85 -8.45 33.41
CA ASN A 540 9.88 -9.40 33.86
C ASN A 540 10.75 -8.80 34.97
N TYR A 541 11.01 -7.50 34.97
CA TYR A 541 11.71 -6.80 36.04
C TYR A 541 10.95 -6.93 37.36
N HIS A 542 9.64 -6.69 37.38
CA HIS A 542 8.80 -6.85 38.55
C HIS A 542 8.78 -8.29 39.11
N LEU A 543 8.97 -9.28 38.24
CA LEU A 543 9.13 -10.69 38.64
C LEU A 543 10.59 -11.07 39.03
N ALA A 544 11.52 -10.10 39.08
CA ALA A 544 12.95 -10.32 39.29
C ALA A 544 13.61 -11.25 38.23
N ASN A 545 12.97 -11.42 37.06
CA ASN A 545 13.52 -12.18 35.94
C ASN A 545 14.43 -11.28 35.10
N TYR A 546 15.59 -10.94 35.63
CA TYR A 546 16.51 -9.98 35.02
C TYR A 546 17.04 -10.44 33.66
N GLU A 547 17.18 -11.75 33.40
CA GLU A 547 17.62 -12.26 32.11
C GLU A 547 16.64 -11.84 31.01
N LYS A 548 15.34 -12.14 31.19
CA LYS A 548 14.30 -11.76 30.22
C LYS A 548 14.09 -10.26 30.19
N ALA A 549 14.22 -9.55 31.31
CA ALA A 549 14.09 -8.10 31.35
C ALA A 549 15.20 -7.42 30.50
N VAL A 550 16.46 -7.87 30.63
CA VAL A 550 17.58 -7.36 29.84
C VAL A 550 17.40 -7.70 28.36
N TYR A 551 17.01 -8.94 28.05
CA TYR A 551 16.77 -9.36 26.66
C TYR A 551 15.71 -8.51 25.98
N ASN A 552 14.51 -8.42 26.56
CA ASN A 552 13.39 -7.68 25.99
C ASN A 552 13.65 -6.17 25.96
N GLY A 553 14.23 -5.62 27.04
CA GLY A 553 14.55 -4.20 27.14
C GLY A 553 15.57 -3.75 26.09
N SER A 554 16.61 -4.55 25.85
CA SER A 554 17.63 -4.26 24.85
C SER A 554 17.06 -4.28 23.43
N LEU A 555 16.25 -5.28 23.08
CA LEU A 555 15.57 -5.35 21.79
C LEU A 555 14.55 -4.22 21.62
N GLY A 556 13.75 -3.94 22.66
CA GLY A 556 12.76 -2.87 22.64
C GLY A 556 13.41 -1.49 22.45
N MET A 557 14.49 -1.23 23.19
CA MET A 557 15.28 -0.01 23.07
C MET A 557 15.82 0.17 21.63
N TYR A 558 16.44 -0.87 21.10
CA TYR A 558 17.00 -0.86 19.75
C TYR A 558 15.92 -0.61 18.68
N LEU A 559 14.83 -1.37 18.69
CA LEU A 559 13.77 -1.24 17.67
C LEU A 559 13.11 0.14 17.70
N LEU A 560 12.87 0.71 18.89
CA LEU A 560 12.31 2.05 19.02
C LEU A 560 13.29 3.13 18.54
N GLU A 561 14.57 2.99 18.80
CA GLU A 561 15.59 3.92 18.33
C GLU A 561 15.74 3.85 16.81
N GLN A 562 15.70 2.64 16.23
CA GLN A 562 15.78 2.46 14.77
C GLN A 562 14.66 3.15 13.99
N ILE A 563 13.49 3.34 14.58
CA ILE A 563 12.41 4.14 14.01
C ILE A 563 12.42 5.60 14.48
N ALA A 564 13.48 6.03 15.15
CA ALA A 564 13.64 7.37 15.73
C ALA A 564 12.50 7.76 16.72
N SER A 565 11.88 6.81 17.40
CA SER A 565 10.86 7.05 18.42
C SER A 565 11.51 7.52 19.71
N GLN A 566 11.02 8.62 20.30
CA GLN A 566 11.48 9.08 21.61
C GLN A 566 11.21 8.07 22.74
N GLU A 567 10.30 7.12 22.54
CA GLU A 567 9.98 6.10 23.55
C GLU A 567 11.13 5.09 23.81
N TRP A 568 12.21 5.10 23.00
CA TRP A 568 13.40 4.27 23.25
C TRP A 568 14.07 4.54 24.59
N GLN A 569 13.90 5.75 25.13
CA GLN A 569 14.44 6.15 26.42
C GLN A 569 13.81 5.39 27.59
N LYS A 570 12.55 4.93 27.48
CA LYS A 570 11.88 4.16 28.55
C LYS A 570 12.56 2.83 28.85
N PRO A 571 12.76 1.91 27.89
CA PRO A 571 13.52 0.69 28.15
C PRO A 571 14.99 0.96 28.46
N ALA A 572 15.62 2.02 27.93
CA ALA A 572 16.98 2.40 28.31
C ALA A 572 17.09 2.76 29.79
N SER A 573 16.15 3.55 30.34
CA SER A 573 16.04 3.86 31.76
C SER A 573 15.94 2.60 32.60
N LEU A 574 15.05 1.69 32.25
CA LEU A 574 14.87 0.42 32.98
C LEU A 574 16.15 -0.43 32.97
N LEU A 575 16.83 -0.53 31.81
CA LEU A 575 18.09 -1.25 31.70
C LEU A 575 19.20 -0.65 32.58
N ASN A 576 19.27 0.68 32.71
CA ASN A 576 20.19 1.34 33.63
C ASN A 576 19.85 1.05 35.08
N ILE A 577 18.58 1.02 35.47
CA ILE A 577 18.14 0.63 36.82
C ILE A 577 18.57 -0.81 37.09
N ILE A 578 18.31 -1.73 36.19
CA ILE A 578 18.72 -3.14 36.32
C ILE A 578 20.25 -3.24 36.45
N LYS A 579 21.02 -2.56 35.59
CA LYS A 579 22.49 -2.52 35.62
C LYS A 579 23.01 -2.05 36.95
N GLY A 580 22.39 -1.02 37.54
CA GLY A 580 22.73 -0.52 38.88
C GLY A 580 22.45 -1.52 39.99
N GLN A 581 21.35 -2.29 39.91
CA GLN A 581 20.94 -3.27 40.92
C GLN A 581 21.77 -4.56 40.88
N ILE A 582 22.05 -5.10 39.70
CA ILE A 582 22.73 -6.40 39.58
C ILE A 582 24.25 -6.28 39.37
N GLY A 583 24.76 -5.09 39.14
CA GLY A 583 26.16 -4.79 38.80
C GLY A 583 26.50 -4.96 37.32
N VAL A 584 27.57 -4.26 36.91
CA VAL A 584 27.99 -4.18 35.49
C VAL A 584 28.35 -5.54 34.92
N ASP A 585 29.15 -6.34 35.65
CA ASP A 585 29.63 -7.64 35.17
C ASP A 585 28.49 -8.63 34.95
N LYS A 586 27.51 -8.68 35.85
CA LYS A 586 26.35 -9.56 35.72
C LYS A 586 25.44 -9.08 34.59
N PHE A 587 25.28 -7.77 34.40
CA PHE A 587 24.51 -7.22 33.29
C PHE A 587 25.13 -7.60 31.94
N GLN A 588 26.46 -7.46 31.79
CA GLN A 588 27.17 -7.85 30.58
C GLN A 588 27.08 -9.37 30.34
N LEU A 589 27.17 -10.19 31.38
CA LEU A 589 26.99 -11.64 31.26
C LEU A 589 25.58 -11.98 30.70
N LEU A 590 24.52 -11.33 31.19
CA LEU A 590 23.17 -11.54 30.69
C LEU A 590 22.99 -11.11 29.23
N LEU A 591 23.61 -10.01 28.82
CA LEU A 591 23.64 -9.60 27.38
C LEU A 591 24.35 -10.67 26.54
N GLN A 592 25.50 -11.15 26.98
CA GLN A 592 26.29 -12.15 26.24
C GLN A 592 25.56 -13.51 26.15
N GLN A 593 24.87 -13.95 27.19
CA GLN A 593 24.06 -15.17 27.16
C GLN A 593 22.94 -15.11 26.12
N ASN A 594 22.38 -13.94 25.88
CA ASN A 594 21.32 -13.74 24.90
C ASN A 594 21.81 -13.28 23.52
N ARG A 595 23.14 -13.17 23.31
CA ARG A 595 23.75 -12.66 22.07
C ARG A 595 23.22 -13.34 20.80
N GLN A 596 23.20 -14.66 20.75
CA GLN A 596 22.75 -15.41 19.56
C GLN A 596 21.27 -15.15 19.25
N LYS A 597 20.42 -15.09 20.27
CA LYS A 597 18.99 -14.79 20.11
C LYS A 597 18.75 -13.37 19.61
N MET A 598 19.54 -12.39 20.11
CA MET A 598 19.46 -10.99 19.67
C MET A 598 19.94 -10.83 18.23
N ILE A 599 21.10 -11.41 17.89
CA ILE A 599 21.66 -11.36 16.52
C ILE A 599 20.68 -11.94 15.50
N ALA A 600 19.95 -13.00 15.85
CA ALA A 600 18.94 -13.58 14.96
C ALA A 600 17.80 -12.58 14.62
N ILE A 601 17.58 -11.54 15.44
CA ILE A 601 16.52 -10.53 15.23
C ILE A 601 17.07 -9.23 14.65
N ILE A 602 18.19 -8.73 15.19
CA ILE A 602 18.70 -7.39 14.91
C ILE A 602 20.06 -7.37 14.20
N GLY A 603 20.61 -8.53 13.87
CA GLY A 603 21.94 -8.65 13.24
C GLY A 603 23.09 -8.43 14.23
N ILE A 604 24.33 -8.62 13.74
CA ILE A 604 25.56 -8.42 14.51
C ILE A 604 25.71 -6.94 14.87
N ASP A 605 25.58 -6.06 13.90
CA ASP A 605 25.75 -4.61 14.05
C ASP A 605 24.71 -4.04 15.04
N GLY A 606 23.47 -4.55 14.98
CA GLY A 606 22.42 -4.17 15.93
C GLY A 606 22.71 -4.59 17.35
N TYR A 607 23.26 -5.79 17.56
CA TYR A 607 23.70 -6.25 18.88
C TYR A 607 24.86 -5.39 19.41
N ASP A 608 25.86 -5.12 18.61
CA ASP A 608 27.04 -4.36 18.97
C ASP A 608 26.69 -2.87 19.23
N TYR A 609 25.57 -2.39 18.70
CA TYR A 609 25.07 -1.03 18.95
C TYR A 609 24.33 -0.88 20.31
N ILE A 610 23.89 -1.95 20.96
CA ILE A 610 23.16 -1.88 22.24
C ILE A 610 23.98 -1.17 23.35
N PRO A 611 25.27 -1.51 23.63
CA PRO A 611 26.06 -0.79 24.64
C PRO A 611 26.28 0.70 24.32
N PRO A 612 26.66 1.11 23.09
CA PRO A 612 26.71 2.50 22.71
C PRO A 612 25.39 3.27 22.91
N LEU A 613 24.26 2.63 22.65
CA LEU A 613 22.95 3.25 22.81
C LEU A 613 22.62 3.52 24.29
N LEU A 614 23.03 2.63 25.19
CA LEU A 614 22.92 2.87 26.64
C LEU A 614 23.82 4.00 27.12
N VAL A 615 25.01 4.17 26.53
CA VAL A 615 25.91 5.31 26.81
C VAL A 615 25.26 6.61 26.31
N LYS A 616 24.74 6.62 25.08
CA LYS A 616 24.01 7.77 24.51
C LYS A 616 22.87 8.22 25.43
N TYR A 617 22.11 7.28 25.99
CA TYR A 617 21.04 7.61 26.93
C TYR A 617 21.57 8.30 28.20
N GLN A 618 22.73 7.86 28.72
CA GLN A 618 23.35 8.47 29.89
C GLN A 618 23.91 9.87 29.64
N GLU A 619 24.33 10.15 28.42
CA GLU A 619 24.83 11.46 28.00
C GLU A 619 23.71 12.47 27.74
N GLU A 620 22.52 12.00 27.37
CA GLU A 620 21.35 12.84 27.11
C GLU A 620 20.56 13.20 28.40
N MET A 621 20.85 12.55 29.53
CA MET A 621 20.26 12.83 30.85
C MET A 621 21.00 13.95 31.59
#